data_c59973b913d8fdcf0314fa8d5635839e
#
_entry.id   c59973b913d8fdcf0314fa8d5635839e
#
_cell.length_a   1.000
_cell.length_b   1.000
_cell.length_c   1.000
_cell.angle_alpha   90.00
_cell.angle_beta   90.00
_cell.angle_gamma   90.00
#
_symmetry.space_group_name_H-M   'P 1'
#
loop_
_entity.id
_entity.type
_entity.pdbx_description
1 polymer ?
#
loop_
_entity_poly.entity_id
_entity_poly.type
_entity_poly.pdbx_seq_one_letter_code
_entity_poly.pdbx_strand_id
1 'polypeptide(L)'
;WQSVQQQVLPDCPLVLSYNGTPTSKTTLPRALEKLSNLAGVHRIKIHALRHSHASLLISMGENPLLIKERLGHEKIQTTLGTYGHLYPNTNLEVAKKLTGILQVQSATESIANYTSNQHTAIYHRTVEEK
;
A
#
# COMPACT_ATOMS: atom_id res chain seq x y z
N TRP A 1 17.75 -0.21 -20.86
CA TRP A 1 18.74 -1.29 -20.81
C TRP A 1 18.40 -2.44 -21.76
N GLN A 2 17.20 -2.99 -21.69
CA GLN A 2 16.77 -4.12 -22.52
C GLN A 2 16.95 -3.85 -24.04
N SER A 3 16.54 -2.69 -24.51
CA SER A 3 16.70 -2.30 -25.93
C SER A 3 18.17 -2.22 -26.36
N VAL A 4 19.05 -1.72 -25.49
CA VAL A 4 20.49 -1.69 -25.76
C VAL A 4 21.09 -3.09 -25.77
N GLN A 5 20.68 -3.95 -24.82
CA GLN A 5 21.15 -5.33 -24.77
C GLN A 5 20.71 -6.13 -25.99
N GLN A 6 19.46 -5.97 -26.43
CA GLN A 6 18.93 -6.65 -27.62
C GLN A 6 19.63 -6.26 -28.93
N GLN A 7 20.15 -5.02 -29.01
CA GLN A 7 20.96 -4.57 -30.15
C GLN A 7 22.32 -5.26 -30.19
N VAL A 8 22.93 -5.49 -29.02
CA VAL A 8 24.29 -6.06 -28.90
C VAL A 8 24.26 -7.59 -28.83
N LEU A 9 23.26 -8.14 -28.14
CA LEU A 9 23.10 -9.58 -27.88
C LEU A 9 21.62 -9.98 -27.98
N PRO A 10 21.06 -10.11 -29.20
CA PRO A 10 19.64 -10.32 -29.46
C PRO A 10 19.07 -11.58 -28.81
N ASP A 11 19.86 -12.65 -28.76
CA ASP A 11 19.44 -13.97 -28.26
C ASP A 11 19.81 -14.21 -26.78
N CYS A 12 20.22 -13.17 -26.05
CA CYS A 12 20.61 -13.31 -24.66
C CYS A 12 19.40 -13.22 -23.71
N PRO A 13 19.00 -14.29 -23.04
CA PRO A 13 17.85 -14.29 -22.11
C PRO A 13 18.16 -13.64 -20.77
N LEU A 14 19.40 -13.24 -20.52
CA LEU A 14 19.86 -12.71 -19.24
C LEU A 14 19.66 -11.20 -19.16
N VAL A 15 19.07 -10.70 -18.08
CA VAL A 15 18.88 -9.26 -17.81
C VAL A 15 20.23 -8.56 -17.60
N LEU A 16 21.16 -9.22 -16.92
CA LEU A 16 22.52 -8.74 -16.68
C LEU A 16 23.50 -9.79 -17.18
N SER A 17 24.19 -9.47 -18.24
CA SER A 17 25.21 -10.35 -18.84
C SER A 17 26.45 -9.55 -19.25
N TYR A 18 27.56 -10.25 -19.31
CA TYR A 18 28.77 -9.78 -19.95
C TYR A 18 29.12 -10.74 -21.09
N ASN A 19 29.07 -10.26 -22.33
CA ASN A 19 29.28 -11.09 -23.53
C ASN A 19 28.40 -12.38 -23.57
N GLY A 20 27.12 -12.28 -23.17
CA GLY A 20 26.21 -13.42 -23.15
C GLY A 20 26.37 -14.38 -21.97
N THR A 21 27.34 -14.17 -21.10
CA THR A 21 27.57 -14.99 -19.90
C THR A 21 26.93 -14.34 -18.65
N PRO A 22 26.45 -15.13 -17.68
CA PRO A 22 25.88 -14.62 -16.46
C PRO A 22 26.89 -13.75 -15.68
N THR A 23 26.45 -12.60 -15.19
CA THR A 23 27.28 -11.75 -14.33
C THR A 23 27.63 -12.48 -13.02
N SER A 24 28.89 -12.49 -12.64
CA SER A 24 29.35 -13.10 -11.39
C SER A 24 28.71 -12.45 -10.17
N LYS A 25 28.43 -13.23 -9.12
CA LYS A 25 27.90 -12.76 -7.83
C LYS A 25 28.77 -11.67 -7.17
N THR A 26 30.05 -11.60 -7.52
CA THR A 26 31.00 -10.61 -6.95
C THR A 26 31.10 -9.33 -7.77
N THR A 27 30.68 -9.33 -9.04
CA THR A 27 30.84 -8.18 -9.94
C THR A 27 30.05 -6.97 -9.49
N LEU A 28 28.76 -7.14 -9.22
CA LEU A 28 27.88 -6.05 -8.77
C LEU A 28 28.30 -5.48 -7.40
N PRO A 29 28.58 -6.29 -6.36
CA PRO A 29 29.07 -5.76 -5.09
C PRO A 29 30.35 -4.94 -5.22
N ARG A 30 31.32 -5.41 -6.02
CA ARG A 30 32.59 -4.71 -6.25
C ARG A 30 32.39 -3.39 -7.01
N ALA A 31 31.53 -3.39 -8.03
CA ALA A 31 31.18 -2.18 -8.77
C ALA A 31 30.52 -1.15 -7.84
N LEU A 32 29.56 -1.58 -7.01
CA LEU A 32 28.88 -0.71 -6.07
C LEU A 32 29.85 -0.12 -5.03
N GLU A 33 30.77 -0.92 -4.51
CA GLU A 33 31.81 -0.48 -3.58
C GLU A 33 32.72 0.57 -4.23
N LYS A 34 33.22 0.29 -5.44
CA LYS A 34 34.06 1.23 -6.19
C LYS A 34 33.34 2.55 -6.43
N LEU A 35 32.07 2.51 -6.86
CA LEU A 35 31.28 3.72 -7.13
C LEU A 35 30.96 4.50 -5.85
N SER A 36 30.66 3.82 -4.75
CA SER A 36 30.43 4.46 -3.44
C SER A 36 31.67 5.19 -2.95
N ASN A 37 32.85 4.56 -3.09
CA ASN A 37 34.13 5.17 -2.70
C ASN A 37 34.46 6.40 -3.59
N LEU A 38 34.23 6.30 -4.90
CA LEU A 38 34.43 7.43 -5.82
C LEU A 38 33.51 8.62 -5.54
N ALA A 39 32.26 8.31 -5.16
CA ALA A 39 31.26 9.33 -4.85
C ALA A 39 31.37 9.88 -3.41
N GLY A 40 32.24 9.33 -2.57
CA GLY A 40 32.37 9.72 -1.16
C GLY A 40 31.13 9.44 -0.32
N VAL A 41 30.30 8.45 -0.72
CA VAL A 41 29.06 8.10 -0.03
C VAL A 41 29.22 6.79 0.73
N HIS A 42 28.33 6.58 1.73
CA HIS A 42 28.32 5.34 2.50
C HIS A 42 28.11 4.12 1.61
N ARG A 43 28.92 3.07 1.84
CA ARG A 43 28.81 1.80 1.13
C ARG A 43 27.49 1.11 1.52
N ILE A 44 26.68 0.75 0.53
CA ILE A 44 25.46 -0.01 0.69
C ILE A 44 25.61 -1.43 0.14
N LYS A 45 24.88 -2.37 0.72
CA LYS A 45 24.75 -3.74 0.20
C LYS A 45 23.73 -3.75 -0.95
N ILE A 46 23.88 -4.65 -1.94
CA ILE A 46 22.91 -4.79 -3.04
C ILE A 46 21.50 -5.02 -2.51
N HIS A 47 21.35 -5.81 -1.45
CA HIS A 47 20.04 -6.07 -0.85
C HIS A 47 19.39 -4.80 -0.24
N ALA A 48 20.18 -3.80 0.15
CA ALA A 48 19.66 -2.53 0.62
C ALA A 48 18.93 -1.75 -0.49
N LEU A 49 19.32 -1.90 -1.76
CA LEU A 49 18.59 -1.33 -2.90
C LEU A 49 17.16 -1.88 -2.98
N ARG A 50 16.99 -3.17 -2.69
CA ARG A 50 15.69 -3.82 -2.62
C ARG A 50 14.84 -3.26 -1.47
N HIS A 51 15.43 -3.04 -0.30
CA HIS A 51 14.76 -2.40 0.83
C HIS A 51 14.35 -0.96 0.50
N SER A 52 15.24 -0.17 -0.11
CA SER A 52 14.94 1.19 -0.54
C SER A 52 13.79 1.23 -1.55
N HIS A 53 13.75 0.31 -2.51
CA HIS A 53 12.65 0.19 -3.47
C HIS A 53 11.32 -0.14 -2.78
N ALA A 54 11.32 -1.08 -1.85
CA ALA A 54 10.12 -1.43 -1.08
C ALA A 54 9.62 -0.24 -0.24
N SER A 55 10.54 0.45 0.48
CA SER A 55 10.18 1.62 1.29
C SER A 55 9.64 2.77 0.46
N LEU A 56 10.17 2.99 -0.75
CA LEU A 56 9.65 3.99 -1.69
C LEU A 56 8.22 3.66 -2.11
N LEU A 57 7.94 2.41 -2.49
CA LEU A 57 6.59 2.00 -2.88
C LEU A 57 5.59 2.16 -1.72
N ILE A 58 6.01 1.85 -0.49
CA ILE A 58 5.18 2.06 0.71
C ILE A 58 4.90 3.55 0.93
N SER A 59 5.91 4.42 0.78
CA SER A 59 5.74 5.87 0.92
C SER A 59 4.80 6.46 -0.14
N MET A 60 4.69 5.81 -1.30
CA MET A 60 3.72 6.14 -2.36
C MET A 60 2.31 5.59 -2.07
N GLY A 61 2.11 4.84 -0.99
CA GLY A 61 0.83 4.26 -0.62
C GLY A 61 0.47 2.97 -1.36
N GLU A 62 1.44 2.31 -1.98
CA GLU A 62 1.20 1.10 -2.76
C GLU A 62 0.75 -0.08 -1.90
N ASN A 63 -0.12 -0.92 -2.46
CA ASN A 63 -0.67 -2.08 -1.79
C ASN A 63 0.42 -3.12 -1.45
N PRO A 64 0.44 -3.69 -0.23
CA PRO A 64 1.40 -4.73 0.15
C PRO A 64 1.44 -5.95 -0.77
N LEU A 65 0.32 -6.33 -1.40
CA LEU A 65 0.26 -7.43 -2.36
C LEU A 65 1.03 -7.10 -3.64
N LEU A 66 0.88 -5.89 -4.15
CA LEU A 66 1.64 -5.42 -5.32
C LEU A 66 3.15 -5.40 -5.01
N ILE A 67 3.53 -4.95 -3.81
CA ILE A 67 4.92 -4.94 -3.37
C ILE A 67 5.46 -6.37 -3.24
N LYS A 68 4.68 -7.30 -2.69
CA LYS A 68 5.01 -8.73 -2.63
C LYS A 68 5.34 -9.29 -4.02
N GLU A 69 4.45 -9.07 -4.99
CA GLU A 69 4.63 -9.56 -6.38
C GLU A 69 5.85 -8.94 -7.04
N ARG A 70 6.00 -7.63 -6.92
CA ARG A 70 7.12 -6.87 -7.50
C ARG A 70 8.48 -7.28 -6.92
N LEU A 71 8.52 -7.63 -5.64
CA LEU A 71 9.71 -8.16 -4.99
C LEU A 71 9.91 -9.66 -5.21
N GLY A 72 8.93 -10.40 -5.75
CA GLY A 72 8.98 -11.84 -5.91
C GLY A 72 8.97 -12.59 -4.57
N HIS A 73 8.30 -12.07 -3.55
CA HIS A 73 8.11 -12.81 -2.31
C HIS A 73 7.04 -13.88 -2.48
N GLU A 74 7.33 -15.10 -2.10
CA GLU A 74 6.37 -16.20 -2.14
C GLU A 74 5.16 -15.94 -1.23
N LYS A 75 5.42 -15.47 -0.01
CA LYS A 75 4.41 -15.24 1.02
C LYS A 75 4.29 -13.76 1.38
N ILE A 76 3.06 -13.28 1.53
CA ILE A 76 2.79 -11.89 1.94
C ILE A 76 3.37 -11.57 3.33
N GLN A 77 3.43 -12.56 4.21
CA GLN A 77 4.01 -12.42 5.56
C GLN A 77 5.47 -11.94 5.51
N THR A 78 6.23 -12.31 4.47
CA THR A 78 7.60 -11.83 4.29
C THR A 78 7.63 -10.32 4.07
N THR A 79 6.70 -9.79 3.25
CA THR A 79 6.57 -8.35 3.00
C THR A 79 6.11 -7.62 4.27
N LEU A 80 5.03 -8.09 4.89
CA LEU A 80 4.46 -7.45 6.07
C LEU A 80 5.36 -7.55 7.30
N GLY A 81 6.03 -8.69 7.51
CA GLY A 81 6.97 -8.86 8.62
C GLY A 81 8.19 -7.94 8.53
N THR A 82 8.66 -7.69 7.30
CA THR A 82 9.83 -6.83 7.08
C THR A 82 9.47 -5.34 7.04
N TYR A 83 8.34 -4.99 6.42
CA TYR A 83 7.99 -3.61 6.09
C TYR A 83 6.69 -3.11 6.71
N GLY A 84 5.96 -3.95 7.46
CA GLY A 84 4.65 -3.60 8.02
C GLY A 84 4.68 -2.36 8.92
N HIS A 85 5.79 -2.14 9.62
CA HIS A 85 6.00 -0.97 10.48
C HIS A 85 6.11 0.36 9.71
N LEU A 86 6.35 0.32 8.39
CA LEU A 86 6.43 1.50 7.54
C LEU A 86 5.06 1.96 7.03
N TYR A 87 4.02 1.12 7.15
CA TYR A 87 2.68 1.50 6.74
C TYR A 87 2.07 2.46 7.76
N PRO A 88 1.45 3.56 7.31
CA PRO A 88 0.79 4.49 8.21
C PRO A 88 -0.36 3.80 8.96
N ASN A 89 -0.54 4.14 10.23
CA ASN A 89 -1.69 3.66 11.00
C ASN A 89 -2.94 4.42 10.57
N THR A 90 -3.70 3.85 9.63
CA THR A 90 -4.91 4.46 9.07
C THR A 90 -6.18 4.16 9.87
N ASN A 91 -6.08 3.49 11.04
CA ASN A 91 -7.24 3.11 11.83
C ASN A 91 -8.15 4.31 12.16
N LEU A 92 -7.57 5.47 12.49
CA LEU A 92 -8.34 6.68 12.79
C LEU A 92 -9.07 7.23 11.55
N GLU A 93 -8.43 7.19 10.39
CA GLU A 93 -9.04 7.61 9.12
C GLU A 93 -10.18 6.68 8.70
N VAL A 94 -9.98 5.37 8.87
CA VAL A 94 -11.02 4.37 8.62
C VAL A 94 -12.19 4.58 9.56
N ALA A 95 -11.94 4.81 10.86
CA ALA A 95 -12.98 5.11 11.83
C ALA A 95 -13.78 6.37 11.45
N LYS A 96 -13.12 7.45 11.03
CA LYS A 96 -13.78 8.67 10.53
C LYS A 96 -14.64 8.40 9.30
N LYS A 97 -14.15 7.64 8.33
CA LYS A 97 -14.91 7.26 7.13
C LYS A 97 -16.14 6.43 7.49
N LEU A 98 -16.01 5.46 8.40
CA LEU A 98 -17.14 4.65 8.88
C LEU A 98 -18.18 5.51 9.62
N THR A 99 -17.76 6.44 10.47
CA THR A 99 -18.66 7.38 11.16
C THR A 99 -19.43 8.25 10.17
N GLY A 100 -18.79 8.67 9.07
CA GLY A 100 -19.46 9.45 8.01
C GLY A 100 -20.48 8.65 7.21
N ILE A 101 -20.31 7.34 7.06
CA ILE A 101 -21.25 6.44 6.37
C ILE A 101 -22.39 6.05 7.30
N LEU A 102 -22.08 5.75 8.54
CA LEU A 102 -23.05 5.41 9.58
C LEU A 102 -23.54 6.71 10.26
N GLN A 103 -24.28 7.53 9.53
CA GLN A 103 -25.12 8.55 10.17
C GLN A 103 -26.21 7.79 10.93
N VAL A 104 -25.93 7.47 12.17
CA VAL A 104 -26.96 7.07 13.13
C VAL A 104 -27.84 8.31 13.30
N GLN A 105 -28.99 8.33 12.62
CA GLN A 105 -30.07 9.23 13.01
C GLN A 105 -30.26 9.02 14.51
N SER A 106 -30.04 10.07 15.26
CA SER A 106 -30.07 9.95 16.71
C SER A 106 -31.45 9.37 17.07
N ALA A 107 -31.50 8.37 17.93
CA ALA A 107 -32.74 7.76 18.40
C ALA A 107 -33.75 8.79 18.93
N THR A 108 -33.29 9.96 19.30
CA THR A 108 -34.04 11.14 19.71
C THR A 108 -34.96 11.71 18.61
N GLU A 109 -34.53 11.73 17.33
CA GLU A 109 -35.42 12.20 16.24
C GLU A 109 -36.49 11.18 15.89
N SER A 110 -36.18 9.89 15.99
CA SER A 110 -37.15 8.83 15.77
C SER A 110 -38.23 8.79 16.88
N ILE A 111 -37.86 9.06 18.13
CA ILE A 111 -38.79 9.16 19.27
C ILE A 111 -39.66 10.41 19.16
N ALA A 112 -39.08 11.57 18.77
CA ALA A 112 -39.83 12.81 18.58
C ALA A 112 -40.88 12.68 17.47
N ASN A 113 -40.55 12.04 16.35
CA ASN A 113 -41.47 11.79 15.26
C ASN A 113 -42.56 10.77 15.62
N TYR A 114 -42.23 9.76 16.44
CA TYR A 114 -43.22 8.78 16.92
C TYR A 114 -44.24 9.41 17.90
N THR A 115 -43.78 10.26 18.85
CA THR A 115 -44.66 10.98 19.78
C THR A 115 -45.52 12.02 19.08
N SER A 116 -45.03 12.73 18.09
CA SER A 116 -45.81 13.70 17.31
C SER A 116 -46.94 13.02 16.54
N ASN A 117 -46.71 11.87 15.90
CA ASN A 117 -47.72 11.10 15.20
C ASN A 117 -48.78 10.51 16.11
N GLN A 118 -48.43 10.11 17.33
CA GLN A 118 -49.40 9.60 18.31
C GLN A 118 -50.35 10.71 18.81
N HIS A 119 -49.82 11.91 19.07
CA HIS A 119 -50.66 13.04 19.48
C HIS A 119 -51.64 13.46 18.39
N THR A 120 -51.27 13.44 17.13
CA THR A 120 -52.13 13.78 16.00
C THR A 120 -53.24 12.71 15.82
N ALA A 121 -52.90 11.43 15.98
CA ALA A 121 -53.87 10.34 15.87
C ALA A 121 -54.94 10.34 16.98
N ILE A 122 -54.56 10.72 18.21
CA ILE A 122 -55.49 10.84 19.35
C ILE A 122 -56.43 12.04 19.14
N TYR A 123 -55.94 13.16 18.61
CA TYR A 123 -56.74 14.36 18.38
C TYR A 123 -57.82 14.14 17.32
N HIS A 124 -57.52 13.46 16.24
CA HIS A 124 -58.51 13.10 15.21
C HIS A 124 -59.61 12.14 15.70
N ARG A 125 -59.29 11.21 16.59
CA ARG A 125 -60.25 10.24 17.12
C ARG A 125 -61.23 10.88 18.11
N THR A 126 -60.85 11.96 18.79
CA THR A 126 -61.72 12.68 19.77
C THR A 126 -62.65 13.71 19.11
N VAL A 127 -62.40 14.10 17.86
CA VAL A 127 -63.22 15.08 17.12
C VAL A 127 -64.33 14.40 16.31
N GLU A 128 -64.19 13.11 15.97
CA GLU A 128 -65.22 12.35 15.22
C GLU A 128 -66.32 11.71 16.14
N GLU A 129 -66.17 11.74 17.43
CA GLU A 129 -67.17 11.20 18.39
C GLU A 129 -68.07 12.29 19.06
N LYS A 130 -68.16 13.49 18.48
CA LYS A 130 -69.11 14.52 18.84
C LYS A 130 -69.96 14.91 17.64
#